data_e50e209c2fd95d2b8bc24d30588c3a13
#
_entry.id   e50e209c2fd95d2b8bc24d30588c3a13
#
_cell.length_a   1.000
_cell.length_b   1.000
_cell.length_c   1.000
_cell.angle_alpha   90.00
_cell.angle_beta   90.00
_cell.angle_gamma   90.00
#
_symmetry.space_group_name_H-M   'P 1'
#
loop_
_entity.id
_entity.type
_entity.pdbx_description
1 polymer ?
#
loop_
_entity_poly.entity_id
_entity_poly.type
_entity_poly.pdbx_seq_one_letter_code
_entity_poly.pdbx_strand_id
1 'polypeptide(L)'
;MDDCQSPRRGLRCRARSGENRPVSVEHYENFPVASVLCPPAIRPAVAAIYHFARTADDIADEGDAPAAQRLADLAAFRADLDAALAGRAATPRWQRVLEPLAARARQHRLPAPLLHDLLDAFEQDVRNPRYADRAALLQYCARSANPIGRLLLHLYGVG
;
A
#
# COMPACT_ATOMS: atom_id res chain seq x y z
N MET A 1 13.41 80.13 0.71
CA MET A 1 13.86 79.65 2.02
C MET A 1 12.73 78.88 2.58
N ASP A 2 13.05 77.72 2.94
CA ASP A 2 12.32 76.69 3.67
C ASP A 2 11.79 75.49 2.87
N ASP A 3 12.62 74.51 2.95
CA ASP A 3 12.41 73.13 2.59
C ASP A 3 11.24 72.55 3.38
N CYS A 4 10.34 71.88 2.70
CA CYS A 4 9.39 70.98 3.32
C CYS A 4 9.50 69.58 2.67
N GLN A 5 10.44 68.82 3.15
CA GLN A 5 10.60 67.41 2.79
C GLN A 5 9.61 66.55 3.60
N SER A 6 8.64 65.97 2.90
CA SER A 6 7.70 64.99 3.44
C SER A 6 8.27 63.57 3.22
N PRO A 7 8.37 62.70 4.26
CA PRO A 7 8.86 61.35 4.07
C PRO A 7 7.74 60.42 3.55
N ARG A 8 7.97 59.86 2.39
CA ARG A 8 7.15 58.80 1.80
C ARG A 8 7.25 57.52 2.68
N ARG A 9 6.11 57.12 3.24
CA ARG A 9 5.94 55.87 3.94
C ARG A 9 6.11 54.70 2.94
N GLY A 10 7.21 53.93 3.08
CA GLY A 10 7.42 52.71 2.34
C GLY A 10 6.39 51.65 2.75
N LEU A 11 5.51 51.30 1.83
CA LEU A 11 4.72 50.06 1.92
C LEU A 11 5.71 48.86 1.85
N ARG A 12 5.94 48.21 2.98
CA ARG A 12 6.58 46.91 3.01
C ARG A 12 5.58 45.89 2.44
N CYS A 13 5.83 45.48 1.20
CA CYS A 13 5.23 44.28 0.65
C CYS A 13 5.68 43.09 1.50
N ARG A 14 4.80 42.59 2.37
CA ARG A 14 4.98 41.29 2.97
C ARG A 14 4.81 40.24 1.85
N ALA A 15 5.93 39.73 1.38
CA ALA A 15 5.92 38.47 0.66
C ALA A 15 5.31 37.40 1.60
N ARG A 16 4.09 36.99 1.29
CA ARG A 16 3.54 35.75 1.83
C ARG A 16 4.37 34.63 1.20
N SER A 17 5.30 34.09 1.96
CA SER A 17 5.87 32.78 1.68
C SER A 17 4.72 31.79 1.73
N GLY A 18 4.17 31.47 0.58
CA GLY A 18 3.30 30.33 0.41
C GLY A 18 4.14 29.10 0.73
N GLU A 19 4.01 28.58 1.93
CA GLU A 19 4.38 27.21 2.21
C GLU A 19 3.56 26.34 1.27
N ASN A 20 4.26 25.90 0.22
CA ASN A 20 3.79 24.83 -0.64
C ASN A 20 3.87 23.57 0.20
N ARG A 21 2.87 23.35 1.08
CA ARG A 21 2.61 22.05 1.66
C ARG A 21 2.36 21.14 0.47
N PRO A 22 3.15 20.08 0.29
CA PRO A 22 2.74 19.04 -0.64
C PRO A 22 1.36 18.59 -0.16
N VAL A 23 0.36 18.79 -1.00
CA VAL A 23 -0.94 18.14 -0.82
C VAL A 23 -0.60 16.68 -0.91
N SER A 24 -0.50 16.01 0.25
CA SER A 24 -0.55 14.55 0.25
C SER A 24 -1.89 14.24 -0.38
N VAL A 25 -1.85 13.76 -1.60
CA VAL A 25 -2.98 13.11 -2.22
C VAL A 25 -3.18 11.87 -1.35
N GLU A 26 -4.05 12.00 -0.34
CA GLU A 26 -4.63 10.83 0.28
C GLU A 26 -5.26 10.09 -0.88
N HIS A 27 -4.63 9.01 -1.31
CA HIS A 27 -5.19 8.09 -2.29
C HIS A 27 -6.48 7.56 -1.68
N TYR A 28 -7.57 8.25 -2.00
CA TYR A 28 -8.93 7.85 -1.65
C TYR A 28 -9.30 6.70 -2.58
N GLU A 29 -8.63 5.57 -2.37
CA GLU A 29 -8.91 4.38 -3.13
C GLU A 29 -10.24 3.77 -2.68
N ASN A 30 -10.90 3.08 -3.61
CA ASN A 30 -12.22 2.48 -3.45
C ASN A 30 -12.34 1.48 -2.28
N PHE A 31 -11.23 1.13 -1.64
CA PHE A 31 -11.18 0.13 -0.58
C PHE A 31 -11.79 0.57 0.76
N PRO A 32 -11.66 1.82 1.25
CA PRO A 32 -12.38 2.30 2.44
C PRO A 32 -13.89 2.19 2.29
N VAL A 33 -14.41 2.45 1.08
CA VAL A 33 -15.84 2.32 0.77
C VAL A 33 -16.28 0.87 0.86
N ALA A 34 -15.48 -0.07 0.31
CA ALA A 34 -15.75 -1.50 0.43
C ALA A 34 -15.75 -1.97 1.89
N SER A 35 -14.82 -1.47 2.73
CA SER A 35 -14.77 -1.84 4.13
C SER A 35 -15.99 -1.39 4.92
N VAL A 36 -16.59 -0.25 4.59
CA VAL A 36 -17.83 0.24 5.23
C VAL A 36 -19.04 -0.59 4.82
N LEU A 37 -19.10 -1.07 3.58
CA LEU A 37 -20.16 -1.92 3.06
C LEU A 37 -20.05 -3.39 3.51
N CYS A 38 -18.87 -3.81 3.99
CA CYS A 38 -18.66 -5.17 4.48
C CYS A 38 -19.37 -5.40 5.84
N PRO A 39 -19.84 -6.61 6.13
CA PRO A 39 -20.33 -6.99 7.45
C PRO A 39 -19.30 -6.66 8.54
N PRO A 40 -19.71 -6.12 9.70
CA PRO A 40 -18.79 -5.71 10.77
C PRO A 40 -17.79 -6.79 11.20
N ALA A 41 -18.22 -8.06 11.16
CA ALA A 41 -17.39 -9.19 11.58
C ALA A 41 -16.14 -9.40 10.71
N ILE A 42 -16.18 -9.08 9.42
CA ILE A 42 -15.07 -9.28 8.49
C ILE A 42 -14.29 -8.00 8.17
N ARG A 43 -14.80 -6.82 8.54
CA ARG A 43 -14.12 -5.53 8.27
C ARG A 43 -12.66 -5.49 8.73
N PRO A 44 -12.31 -5.97 9.95
CA PRO A 44 -10.91 -5.97 10.38
C PRO A 44 -10.01 -6.86 9.53
N ALA A 45 -10.54 -7.96 8.97
CA ALA A 45 -9.79 -8.83 8.07
C ALA A 45 -9.60 -8.16 6.71
N VAL A 46 -10.64 -7.53 6.17
CA VAL A 46 -10.57 -6.75 4.92
C VAL A 46 -9.54 -5.62 5.05
N ALA A 47 -9.55 -4.86 6.15
CA ALA A 47 -8.59 -3.81 6.40
C ALA A 47 -7.14 -4.35 6.50
N ALA A 48 -6.93 -5.49 7.16
CA ALA A 48 -5.61 -6.09 7.27
C ALA A 48 -5.06 -6.56 5.90
N ILE A 49 -5.91 -7.15 5.05
CA ILE A 49 -5.55 -7.52 3.68
C ILE A 49 -5.20 -6.27 2.86
N TYR A 50 -5.97 -5.19 2.99
CA TYR A 50 -5.69 -3.93 2.31
C TYR A 50 -4.34 -3.36 2.71
N HIS A 51 -4.06 -3.22 4.00
CA HIS A 51 -2.78 -2.69 4.48
C HIS A 51 -1.59 -3.53 4.04
N PHE A 52 -1.75 -4.84 3.98
CA PHE A 52 -0.74 -5.74 3.44
C PHE A 52 -0.48 -5.48 1.95
N ALA A 53 -1.54 -5.48 1.14
CA ALA A 53 -1.43 -5.26 -0.30
C ALA A 53 -0.84 -3.87 -0.60
N ARG A 54 -1.33 -2.83 0.09
CA ARG A 54 -0.83 -1.46 -0.08
C ARG A 54 0.65 -1.31 0.32
N THR A 55 1.08 -1.95 1.41
CA THR A 55 2.48 -1.94 1.82
C THR A 55 3.39 -2.61 0.78
N ALA A 56 2.94 -3.72 0.21
CA ALA A 56 3.70 -4.39 -0.85
C ALA A 56 3.77 -3.57 -2.14
N ASP A 57 2.67 -2.91 -2.51
CA ASP A 57 2.55 -1.97 -3.62
C ASP A 57 3.53 -0.79 -3.43
N ASP A 58 3.49 -0.13 -2.26
CA ASP A 58 4.41 0.97 -1.92
C ASP A 58 5.89 0.55 -2.00
N ILE A 59 6.24 -0.68 -1.60
CA ILE A 59 7.60 -1.21 -1.75
C ILE A 59 7.95 -1.40 -3.24
N ALA A 60 6.98 -1.81 -4.05
CA ALA A 60 7.20 -2.11 -5.45
C ALA A 60 7.36 -0.85 -6.32
N ASP A 61 6.61 0.22 -6.06
CA ASP A 61 6.53 1.35 -6.99
C ASP A 61 6.80 2.75 -6.37
N GLU A 62 6.72 2.94 -5.05
CA GLU A 62 6.96 4.25 -4.44
C GLU A 62 8.44 4.56 -4.19
N GLY A 63 8.77 5.86 -4.30
CA GLY A 63 10.13 6.41 -4.05
C GLY A 63 11.12 6.13 -5.17
N ASP A 64 12.40 6.48 -4.92
CA ASP A 64 13.48 6.45 -5.92
C ASP A 64 14.40 5.23 -5.78
N ALA A 65 14.01 4.21 -5.02
CA ALA A 65 14.82 3.02 -4.81
C ALA A 65 15.03 2.23 -6.12
N PRO A 66 16.23 1.75 -6.41
CA PRO A 66 16.48 0.94 -7.60
C PRO A 66 15.73 -0.41 -7.50
N ALA A 67 15.40 -1.00 -8.65
CA ALA A 67 14.66 -2.26 -8.73
C ALA A 67 15.27 -3.40 -7.86
N ALA A 68 16.59 -3.49 -7.82
CA ALA A 68 17.27 -4.49 -6.98
C ALA A 68 16.96 -4.33 -5.49
N GLN A 69 16.90 -3.08 -5.00
CA GLN A 69 16.57 -2.78 -3.60
C GLN A 69 15.09 -3.09 -3.32
N ARG A 70 14.17 -2.73 -4.23
CA ARG A 70 12.73 -3.03 -4.12
C ARG A 70 12.49 -4.53 -4.05
N LEU A 71 13.16 -5.32 -4.90
CA LEU A 71 13.07 -6.77 -4.87
C LEU A 71 13.63 -7.37 -3.56
N ALA A 72 14.73 -6.82 -3.03
CA ALA A 72 15.27 -7.24 -1.74
C ALA A 72 14.30 -6.91 -0.58
N ASP A 73 13.65 -5.74 -0.61
CA ASP A 73 12.66 -5.34 0.39
C ASP A 73 11.39 -6.21 0.30
N LEU A 74 10.90 -6.54 -0.90
CA LEU A 74 9.78 -7.47 -1.08
C LEU A 74 10.13 -8.87 -0.57
N ALA A 75 11.36 -9.37 -0.84
CA ALA A 75 11.81 -10.65 -0.31
C ALA A 75 11.87 -10.66 1.23
N ALA A 76 12.35 -9.58 1.85
CA ALA A 76 12.37 -9.43 3.30
C ALA A 76 10.93 -9.33 3.88
N PHE A 77 10.02 -8.60 3.21
CA PHE A 77 8.61 -8.52 3.59
C PHE A 77 7.91 -9.88 3.52
N ARG A 78 8.22 -10.70 2.49
CA ARG A 78 7.76 -12.09 2.35
C ARG A 78 8.25 -12.97 3.51
N ALA A 79 9.53 -12.88 3.87
CA ALA A 79 10.09 -13.64 4.99
C ALA A 79 9.42 -13.29 6.32
N ASP A 80 9.11 -12.02 6.54
CA ASP A 80 8.37 -11.56 7.72
C ASP A 80 6.90 -12.00 7.69
N LEU A 81 6.26 -12.05 6.51
CA LEU A 81 4.92 -12.63 6.36
C LEU A 81 4.92 -14.10 6.79
N ASP A 82 5.88 -14.90 6.31
CA ASP A 82 6.01 -16.32 6.67
C ASP A 82 6.25 -16.48 8.18
N ALA A 83 7.08 -15.64 8.77
CA ALA A 83 7.31 -15.63 10.20
C ALA A 83 6.03 -15.35 10.99
N ALA A 84 5.29 -14.30 10.61
CA ALA A 84 4.04 -13.91 11.26
C ALA A 84 2.95 -14.97 11.11
N LEU A 85 2.79 -15.57 9.93
CA LEU A 85 1.84 -16.67 9.69
C LEU A 85 2.19 -17.91 10.52
N ALA A 86 3.48 -18.18 10.73
CA ALA A 86 3.97 -19.24 11.61
C ALA A 86 3.91 -18.89 13.12
N GLY A 87 3.35 -17.73 13.49
CA GLY A 87 3.23 -17.30 14.88
C GLY A 87 4.51 -16.73 15.48
N ARG A 88 5.52 -16.42 14.69
CA ARG A 88 6.76 -15.73 15.10
C ARG A 88 6.59 -14.22 14.92
N ALA A 89 7.36 -13.43 15.65
CA ALA A 89 7.33 -11.98 15.48
C ALA A 89 7.91 -11.57 14.12
N ALA A 90 7.25 -10.64 13.46
CA ALA A 90 7.78 -9.93 12.31
C ALA A 90 8.82 -8.89 12.77
N THR A 91 9.67 -8.41 11.87
CA THR A 91 10.60 -7.33 12.18
C THR A 91 9.84 -6.04 12.53
N PRO A 92 10.41 -5.13 13.34
CA PRO A 92 9.77 -3.86 13.71
C PRO A 92 9.33 -3.02 12.50
N ARG A 93 9.99 -3.19 11.36
CA ARG A 93 9.69 -2.45 10.13
C ARG A 93 8.25 -2.70 9.66
N TRP A 94 7.76 -3.93 9.70
CA TRP A 94 6.45 -4.32 9.15
C TRP A 94 5.50 -4.97 10.17
N GLN A 95 5.91 -5.03 11.42
CA GLN A 95 5.14 -5.62 12.50
C GLN A 95 3.70 -5.09 12.57
N ARG A 96 3.52 -3.76 12.39
CA ARG A 96 2.20 -3.10 12.45
C ARG A 96 1.23 -3.57 11.35
N VAL A 97 1.74 -4.09 10.26
CA VAL A 97 0.95 -4.60 9.12
C VAL A 97 0.78 -6.10 9.22
N LEU A 98 1.87 -6.84 9.46
CA LEU A 98 1.88 -8.29 9.35
C LEU A 98 1.29 -9.01 10.58
N GLU A 99 1.43 -8.48 11.79
CA GLU A 99 0.81 -9.11 12.97
C GLU A 99 -0.72 -9.07 12.94
N PRO A 100 -1.38 -7.93 12.64
CA PRO A 100 -2.83 -7.91 12.44
C PRO A 100 -3.28 -8.85 11.32
N LEU A 101 -2.56 -8.88 10.18
CA LEU A 101 -2.88 -9.80 9.08
C LEU A 101 -2.80 -11.26 9.53
N ALA A 102 -1.70 -11.66 10.18
CA ALA A 102 -1.53 -13.02 10.67
C ALA A 102 -2.60 -13.43 11.68
N ALA A 103 -3.01 -12.52 12.56
CA ALA A 103 -4.10 -12.75 13.50
C ALA A 103 -5.43 -13.01 12.76
N ARG A 104 -5.76 -12.21 11.73
CA ARG A 104 -6.96 -12.40 10.92
C ARG A 104 -6.87 -13.62 10.01
N ALA A 105 -5.68 -13.91 9.48
CA ALA A 105 -5.43 -15.11 8.69
C ALA A 105 -5.72 -16.38 9.50
N ARG A 106 -5.28 -16.45 10.74
CA ARG A 106 -5.61 -17.57 11.65
C ARG A 106 -7.09 -17.62 12.00
N GLN A 107 -7.69 -16.46 12.36
CA GLN A 107 -9.11 -16.38 12.75
C GLN A 107 -10.05 -16.84 11.64
N HIS A 108 -9.80 -16.44 10.42
CA HIS A 108 -10.64 -16.71 9.26
C HIS A 108 -10.11 -17.85 8.38
N ARG A 109 -8.99 -18.49 8.74
CA ARG A 109 -8.33 -19.53 7.94
C ARG A 109 -8.05 -19.07 6.51
N LEU A 110 -7.55 -17.83 6.37
CA LEU A 110 -7.25 -17.28 5.04
C LEU A 110 -6.22 -18.16 4.32
N PRO A 111 -6.41 -18.45 3.02
CA PRO A 111 -5.48 -19.24 2.24
C PRO A 111 -4.18 -18.46 1.98
N ALA A 112 -3.12 -18.80 2.73
CA ALA A 112 -1.81 -18.15 2.63
C ALA A 112 -1.24 -18.10 1.19
N PRO A 113 -1.44 -19.08 0.31
CA PRO A 113 -0.98 -19.00 -1.07
C PRO A 113 -1.47 -17.74 -1.81
N LEU A 114 -2.67 -17.24 -1.52
CA LEU A 114 -3.19 -16.03 -2.16
C LEU A 114 -2.43 -14.77 -1.74
N LEU A 115 -1.86 -14.73 -0.53
CA LEU A 115 -1.01 -13.63 -0.07
C LEU A 115 0.35 -13.69 -0.78
N HIS A 116 0.88 -14.89 -1.02
CA HIS A 116 2.12 -15.08 -1.76
C HIS A 116 1.95 -14.75 -3.26
N ASP A 117 0.82 -15.12 -3.87
CA ASP A 117 0.50 -14.77 -5.25
C ASP A 117 0.54 -13.24 -5.47
N LEU A 118 0.03 -12.46 -4.50
CA LEU A 118 0.11 -11.00 -4.54
C LEU A 118 1.56 -10.50 -4.52
N LEU A 119 2.41 -11.06 -3.65
CA LEU A 119 3.82 -10.67 -3.60
C LEU A 119 4.55 -11.05 -4.90
N ASP A 120 4.21 -12.19 -5.51
CA ASP A 120 4.76 -12.58 -6.82
C ASP A 120 4.37 -11.59 -7.92
N ALA A 121 3.14 -11.05 -7.88
CA ALA A 121 2.70 -10.03 -8.82
C ALA A 121 3.48 -8.72 -8.62
N PHE A 122 3.64 -8.24 -7.39
CA PHE A 122 4.42 -7.02 -7.09
C PHE A 122 5.91 -7.18 -7.45
N GLU A 123 6.51 -8.35 -7.21
CA GLU A 123 7.87 -8.63 -7.70
C GLU A 123 7.96 -8.62 -9.24
N GLN A 124 6.90 -9.07 -9.92
CA GLN A 124 6.80 -9.00 -11.37
C GLN A 124 6.69 -7.54 -11.83
N ASP A 125 5.92 -6.70 -11.15
CA ASP A 125 5.76 -5.28 -11.47
C ASP A 125 7.08 -4.51 -11.35
N VAL A 126 7.88 -4.78 -10.31
CA VAL A 126 9.24 -4.21 -10.19
C VAL A 126 10.14 -4.55 -11.38
N ARG A 127 10.00 -5.75 -11.94
CA ARG A 127 10.75 -6.17 -13.14
C ARG A 127 10.19 -5.56 -14.42
N ASN A 128 8.98 -5.02 -14.37
CA ASN A 128 8.26 -4.38 -15.46
C ASN A 128 8.32 -5.17 -16.79
N PRO A 129 7.91 -6.43 -16.83
CA PRO A 129 7.97 -7.24 -18.02
C PRO A 129 6.92 -6.74 -19.03
N ARG A 130 7.28 -6.70 -20.29
CA ARG A 130 6.28 -6.56 -21.34
C ARG A 130 5.59 -7.91 -21.55
N TYR A 131 4.25 -7.89 -21.53
CA TYR A 131 3.49 -9.11 -21.80
C TYR A 131 3.52 -9.44 -23.30
N ALA A 132 3.94 -10.66 -23.64
CA ALA A 132 4.09 -11.09 -25.02
C ALA A 132 2.72 -11.21 -25.72
N ASP A 133 1.70 -11.62 -24.98
CA ASP A 133 0.35 -11.85 -25.49
C ASP A 133 -0.70 -11.74 -24.38
N ARG A 134 -1.97 -11.93 -24.76
CA ARG A 134 -3.11 -11.93 -23.82
C ARG A 134 -3.01 -13.01 -22.77
N ALA A 135 -2.45 -14.18 -23.08
CA ALA A 135 -2.35 -15.29 -22.14
C ALA A 135 -1.36 -14.93 -21.01
N ALA A 136 -0.21 -14.34 -21.34
CA ALA A 136 0.75 -13.83 -20.37
C ALA A 136 0.14 -12.74 -19.47
N LEU A 137 -0.65 -11.82 -20.03
CA LEU A 137 -1.37 -10.82 -19.26
C LEU A 137 -2.41 -11.44 -18.33
N LEU A 138 -3.18 -12.43 -18.78
CA LEU A 138 -4.15 -13.13 -17.92
C LEU A 138 -3.49 -13.91 -16.79
N GLN A 139 -2.30 -14.49 -17.03
CA GLN A 139 -1.51 -15.12 -15.95
C GLN A 139 -1.06 -14.13 -14.88
N TYR A 140 -0.68 -12.91 -15.28
CA TYR A 140 -0.38 -11.84 -14.33
C TYR A 140 -1.64 -11.44 -13.53
N CYS A 141 -2.77 -11.19 -14.19
CA CYS A 141 -4.04 -10.86 -13.53
C CYS A 141 -4.47 -11.95 -12.52
N ALA A 142 -4.18 -13.22 -12.82
CA ALA A 142 -4.48 -14.33 -11.91
C ALA A 142 -3.72 -14.24 -10.58
N ARG A 143 -2.56 -13.55 -10.53
CA ARG A 143 -1.76 -13.34 -9.31
C ARG A 143 -1.92 -11.94 -8.70
N SER A 144 -2.37 -10.94 -9.47
CA SER A 144 -2.55 -9.56 -8.97
C SER A 144 -3.98 -9.32 -8.46
N ALA A 145 -4.98 -9.33 -9.31
CA ALA A 145 -6.36 -8.99 -8.97
C ALA A 145 -7.15 -10.17 -8.36
N ASN A 146 -6.99 -11.38 -8.92
CA ASN A 146 -7.78 -12.54 -8.49
C ASN A 146 -7.58 -12.93 -7.03
N PRO A 147 -6.36 -12.90 -6.44
CA PRO A 147 -6.17 -13.25 -5.04
C PRO A 147 -6.98 -12.37 -4.09
N ILE A 148 -7.06 -11.07 -4.34
CA ILE A 148 -7.89 -10.15 -3.53
C ILE A 148 -9.35 -10.58 -3.60
N GLY A 149 -9.89 -10.81 -4.80
CA GLY A 149 -11.28 -11.27 -4.97
C GLY A 149 -11.54 -12.59 -4.25
N ARG A 150 -10.62 -13.56 -4.34
CA ARG A 150 -10.73 -14.87 -3.68
C ARG A 150 -10.63 -14.77 -2.16
N LEU A 151 -9.76 -13.91 -1.62
CA LEU A 151 -9.67 -13.66 -0.18
C LEU A 151 -10.99 -13.05 0.35
N LEU A 152 -11.59 -12.12 -0.39
CA LEU A 152 -12.89 -11.55 -0.03
C LEU A 152 -13.99 -12.60 -0.10
N LEU A 153 -14.09 -13.39 -1.17
CA LEU A 153 -15.08 -14.48 -1.29
C LEU A 153 -14.93 -15.47 -0.13
N HIS A 154 -13.71 -15.83 0.23
CA HIS A 154 -13.44 -16.70 1.38
C HIS A 154 -13.97 -16.10 2.70
N LEU A 155 -13.77 -14.78 2.93
CA LEU A 155 -14.31 -14.09 4.10
C LEU A 155 -15.84 -14.06 4.14
N TYR A 156 -16.50 -14.04 2.97
CA TYR A 156 -17.95 -14.15 2.85
C TYR A 156 -18.47 -15.60 2.93
N GLY A 157 -17.60 -16.59 3.06
CA GLY A 157 -17.99 -18.00 3.10
C GLY A 157 -18.44 -18.55 1.74
N VAL A 158 -18.02 -17.91 0.65
CA VAL A 158 -18.24 -18.34 -0.74
C VAL A 158 -16.94 -18.96 -1.25
N GLY A 159 -16.88 -20.26 -1.36
CA GLY A 159 -15.69 -21.00 -1.80
C GLY A 159 -16.04 -22.37 -2.28
#